data_8fdfab7231a782086159401396aaeff6
#
_entry.id   8fdfab7231a782086159401396aaeff6
#
_cell.length_a   1.000
_cell.length_b   1.000
_cell.length_c   1.000
_cell.angle_alpha   90.00
_cell.angle_beta   90.00
_cell.angle_gamma   90.00
#
_symmetry.space_group_name_H-M   'P 1'
#
loop_
_entity.id
_entity.type
_entity.pdbx_description
1 polymer ?
#
loop_
_entity_poly.entity_id
_entity_poly.type
_entity_poly.pdbx_seq_one_letter_code
_entity_poly.pdbx_strand_id
1 'polypeptide(L)'
;MGNAKLLLVLLLGALLGLSSRAYASSFNVNPVTISLSGRGQSALLSLQNQSDEEIRFKIAAKEWRQSPKGEMELQDTKDIVVYPAMLTLAPKQERKLRVGTTVLPGASEKSYRIFVEEMPPLKSPKVEKSEVRVLTKMGIPVFLEPAKPAVAGAVEGMAVAKGVLGFTVKNTGNVHFLVQTVQARALDAAGATLFEKKLDGWYVLAGGTRVWEVEIPKDACAKTKSFSIEVQAAETKFNGRLDKPVAGCGP
;
A
#
# COMPACT_ATOMS: atom_id res chain seq x y z
N MET A 1 30.60 21.72 47.04
CA MET A 1 30.41 20.94 45.80
C MET A 1 29.32 19.87 45.89
N GLY A 2 28.76 19.56 47.07
CA GLY A 2 27.71 18.54 47.26
C GLY A 2 26.31 18.96 46.80
N ASN A 3 25.90 20.19 47.07
CA ASN A 3 24.53 20.63 46.87
C ASN A 3 24.15 20.84 45.40
N ALA A 4 25.12 21.20 44.55
CA ALA A 4 24.88 21.36 43.12
C ALA A 4 24.61 20.03 42.37
N LYS A 5 25.29 18.96 42.79
CA LYS A 5 25.07 17.60 42.27
C LYS A 5 23.72 17.05 42.69
N LEU A 6 23.28 17.31 43.91
CA LEU A 6 21.97 16.89 44.43
C LEU A 6 20.82 17.61 43.67
N LEU A 7 20.96 18.92 43.42
CA LEU A 7 19.99 19.70 42.64
C LEU A 7 19.90 19.22 41.18
N LEU A 8 21.03 18.86 40.56
CA LEU A 8 21.05 18.33 39.18
C LEU A 8 20.34 16.97 39.05
N VAL A 9 20.53 16.10 40.05
CA VAL A 9 19.86 14.78 40.09
C VAL A 9 18.35 14.92 40.32
N LEU A 10 17.93 15.88 41.15
CA LEU A 10 16.50 16.16 41.39
C LEU A 10 15.82 16.80 40.13
N LEU A 11 16.54 17.68 39.40
CA LEU A 11 16.04 18.23 38.16
C LEU A 11 15.92 17.16 37.06
N LEU A 12 16.90 16.26 36.95
CA LEU A 12 16.88 15.16 35.98
C LEU A 12 15.75 14.15 36.28
N GLY A 13 15.49 13.87 37.57
CA GLY A 13 14.38 13.03 38.02
C GLY A 13 13.01 13.66 37.74
N ALA A 14 12.89 14.99 37.84
CA ALA A 14 11.65 15.70 37.54
C ALA A 14 11.36 15.75 36.03
N LEU A 15 12.36 15.77 35.14
CA LEU A 15 12.18 15.69 33.71
C LEU A 15 11.72 14.30 33.21
N LEU A 16 12.13 13.23 33.92
CA LEU A 16 11.72 11.85 33.57
C LEU A 16 10.27 11.54 34.00
N GLY A 17 9.68 12.34 34.90
CA GLY A 17 8.29 12.20 35.37
C GLY A 17 7.23 12.77 34.41
N LEU A 18 7.60 13.51 33.36
CA LEU A 18 6.70 14.14 32.37
C LEU A 18 6.48 13.24 31.14
N SER A 19 6.36 11.93 31.32
CA SER A 19 5.96 11.00 30.26
C SER A 19 4.52 11.29 29.87
N SER A 20 4.29 12.10 28.85
CA SER A 20 2.99 12.24 28.18
C SER A 20 2.58 10.87 27.66
N ARG A 21 1.52 10.29 28.19
CA ARG A 21 0.92 9.07 27.65
C ARG A 21 0.27 9.41 26.33
N ALA A 22 0.89 9.03 25.22
CA ALA A 22 0.24 9.04 23.91
C ALA A 22 -0.73 7.86 23.87
N TYR A 23 -2.02 8.14 23.84
CA TYR A 23 -3.05 7.13 23.61
C TYR A 23 -3.19 6.94 22.11
N ALA A 24 -2.66 5.85 21.57
CA ALA A 24 -2.98 5.37 20.24
C ALA A 24 -4.05 4.28 20.38
N SER A 25 -5.20 4.46 19.77
CA SER A 25 -6.17 3.39 19.63
C SER A 25 -5.56 2.30 18.74
N SER A 26 -5.73 1.06 19.15
CA SER A 26 -5.24 -0.10 18.40
C SER A 26 -6.41 -1.00 18.06
N PHE A 27 -6.57 -1.32 16.78
CA PHE A 27 -7.53 -2.31 16.33
C PHE A 27 -6.91 -3.21 15.27
N ASN A 28 -7.42 -4.42 15.15
CA ASN A 28 -7.01 -5.43 14.20
C ASN A 28 -8.13 -5.73 13.20
N VAL A 29 -7.76 -6.00 11.97
CA VAL A 29 -8.66 -6.36 10.87
C VAL A 29 -8.16 -7.62 10.22
N ASN A 30 -9.05 -8.61 10.01
CA ASN A 30 -8.72 -9.88 9.37
C ASN A 30 -9.90 -10.38 8.51
N PRO A 31 -9.67 -10.75 7.23
CA PRO A 31 -8.40 -10.69 6.49
C PRO A 31 -8.03 -9.26 6.07
N VAL A 32 -6.77 -9.07 5.65
CA VAL A 32 -6.26 -7.80 5.12
C VAL A 32 -6.49 -7.63 3.61
N THR A 33 -7.04 -8.64 2.96
CA THR A 33 -7.45 -8.66 1.54
C THR A 33 -8.65 -9.58 1.39
N ILE A 34 -9.63 -9.22 0.58
CA ILE A 34 -10.83 -10.00 0.34
C ILE A 34 -10.95 -10.31 -1.15
N SER A 35 -11.10 -11.59 -1.49
CA SER A 35 -11.46 -12.05 -2.83
C SER A 35 -12.91 -12.53 -2.82
N LEU A 36 -13.72 -12.01 -3.74
CA LEU A 36 -15.08 -12.44 -4.01
C LEU A 36 -15.11 -13.12 -5.39
N SER A 37 -15.73 -14.28 -5.48
CA SER A 37 -15.83 -15.04 -6.73
C SER A 37 -17.27 -15.43 -7.01
N GLY A 38 -17.54 -15.96 -8.20
CA GLY A 38 -18.91 -16.35 -8.63
C GLY A 38 -19.63 -17.36 -7.73
N ARG A 39 -18.91 -18.11 -6.89
CA ARG A 39 -19.46 -19.03 -5.88
C ARG A 39 -19.59 -18.41 -4.50
N GLY A 40 -18.81 -17.37 -4.20
CA GLY A 40 -18.77 -16.68 -2.91
C GLY A 40 -18.99 -15.19 -3.08
N GLN A 41 -20.23 -14.74 -3.21
CA GLN A 41 -20.60 -13.35 -3.35
C GLN A 41 -20.52 -12.58 -2.02
N SER A 42 -20.06 -13.18 -0.96
CA SER A 42 -19.84 -12.53 0.33
C SER A 42 -18.69 -13.17 1.12
N ALA A 43 -18.04 -12.35 1.92
CA ALA A 43 -16.98 -12.75 2.85
C ALA A 43 -17.23 -12.14 4.23
N LEU A 44 -16.53 -12.65 5.24
CA LEU A 44 -16.51 -12.07 6.58
C LEU A 44 -15.21 -11.30 6.80
N LEU A 45 -15.35 -10.11 7.37
CA LEU A 45 -14.27 -9.26 7.81
C LEU A 45 -14.37 -9.13 9.34
N SER A 46 -13.39 -9.64 10.07
CA SER A 46 -13.32 -9.51 11.51
C SER A 46 -12.65 -8.18 11.88
N LEU A 47 -13.25 -7.45 12.79
CA LEU A 47 -12.73 -6.22 13.37
C LEU A 47 -12.66 -6.37 14.88
N GLN A 48 -11.46 -6.24 15.46
CA GLN A 48 -11.21 -6.39 16.87
C GLN A 48 -10.63 -5.11 17.46
N ASN A 49 -11.24 -4.61 18.51
CA ASN A 49 -10.69 -3.53 19.31
C ASN A 49 -9.62 -4.11 20.27
N GLN A 50 -8.36 -3.71 20.09
CA GLN A 50 -7.26 -4.14 20.96
C GLN A 50 -6.95 -3.15 22.10
N SER A 51 -7.61 -1.98 22.10
CA SER A 51 -7.42 -0.97 23.14
C SER A 51 -8.23 -1.28 24.40
N ASP A 52 -8.01 -0.49 25.44
CA ASP A 52 -8.74 -0.51 26.70
C ASP A 52 -9.89 0.51 26.74
N GLU A 53 -10.14 1.20 25.60
CA GLU A 53 -11.23 2.15 25.42
C GLU A 53 -12.23 1.66 24.38
N GLU A 54 -13.46 2.17 24.44
CA GLU A 54 -14.45 1.95 23.39
C GLU A 54 -14.04 2.68 22.11
N ILE A 55 -14.12 2.00 20.97
CA ILE A 55 -13.83 2.58 19.65
C ILE A 55 -15.07 2.51 18.76
N ARG A 56 -15.34 3.62 18.08
CA ARG A 56 -16.41 3.71 17.08
C ARG A 56 -15.83 3.70 15.69
N PHE A 57 -16.48 2.95 14.80
CA PHE A 57 -16.04 2.78 13.42
C PHE A 57 -17.13 3.17 12.43
N LYS A 58 -16.70 3.80 11.35
CA LYS A 58 -17.45 3.95 10.11
C LYS A 58 -16.77 3.12 9.03
N ILE A 59 -17.57 2.32 8.30
CA ILE A 59 -17.07 1.47 7.23
C ILE A 59 -17.71 1.93 5.92
N ALA A 60 -16.88 2.12 4.89
CA ALA A 60 -17.34 2.52 3.56
C ALA A 60 -16.55 1.78 2.49
N ALA A 61 -17.22 1.40 1.40
CA ALA A 61 -16.56 0.85 0.22
C ALA A 61 -16.40 1.92 -0.85
N LYS A 62 -15.29 1.85 -1.60
CA LYS A 62 -14.98 2.68 -2.77
C LYS A 62 -14.56 1.77 -3.91
N GLU A 63 -14.93 2.11 -5.14
CA GLU A 63 -14.30 1.52 -6.32
C GLU A 63 -12.86 2.01 -6.40
N TRP A 64 -11.94 1.09 -6.69
CA TRP A 64 -10.51 1.40 -6.80
C TRP A 64 -10.07 1.25 -8.24
N ARG A 65 -9.61 2.34 -8.81
CA ARG A 65 -8.98 2.44 -10.13
C ARG A 65 -7.55 2.92 -10.00
N GLN A 66 -6.81 2.83 -11.07
CA GLN A 66 -5.46 3.39 -11.18
C GLN A 66 -5.38 4.36 -12.35
N SER A 67 -4.68 5.48 -12.14
CA SER A 67 -4.28 6.39 -13.21
C SER A 67 -3.29 5.69 -14.16
N PRO A 68 -2.99 6.23 -15.34
CA PRO A 68 -1.94 5.71 -16.22
C PRO A 68 -0.55 5.63 -15.56
N LYS A 69 -0.31 6.42 -14.51
CA LYS A 69 0.92 6.37 -13.71
C LYS A 69 0.87 5.32 -12.58
N GLY A 70 -0.27 4.66 -12.37
CA GLY A 70 -0.47 3.68 -11.31
C GLY A 70 -0.86 4.29 -9.96
N GLU A 71 -1.27 5.56 -9.93
CA GLU A 71 -1.77 6.21 -8.73
C GLU A 71 -3.18 5.72 -8.39
N MET A 72 -3.49 5.67 -7.11
CA MET A 72 -4.79 5.20 -6.63
C MET A 72 -5.87 6.25 -6.84
N GLU A 73 -6.92 5.89 -7.57
CA GLU A 73 -8.13 6.67 -7.76
C GLU A 73 -9.32 5.96 -7.10
N LEU A 74 -10.09 6.71 -6.31
CA LEU A 74 -11.21 6.17 -5.52
C LEU A 74 -12.51 6.87 -5.89
N GLN A 75 -13.54 6.08 -6.21
CA GLN A 75 -14.88 6.57 -6.53
C GLN A 75 -15.92 5.94 -5.60
N ASP A 76 -17.02 6.64 -5.38
CA ASP A 76 -18.16 6.07 -4.66
C ASP A 76 -18.73 4.88 -5.42
N THR A 77 -19.12 3.83 -4.70
CA THR A 77 -19.69 2.63 -5.30
C THR A 77 -20.86 2.08 -4.49
N LYS A 78 -21.77 1.41 -5.18
CA LYS A 78 -22.83 0.58 -4.59
C LYS A 78 -22.60 -0.90 -4.88
N ASP A 79 -21.56 -1.26 -5.60
CA ASP A 79 -21.22 -2.63 -5.98
C ASP A 79 -20.83 -3.49 -4.77
N ILE A 80 -20.23 -2.88 -3.75
CA ILE A 80 -19.83 -3.56 -2.51
C ILE A 80 -20.64 -3.02 -1.34
N VAL A 81 -21.25 -3.94 -0.60
CA VAL A 81 -22.02 -3.65 0.61
C VAL A 81 -21.31 -4.23 1.82
N VAL A 82 -21.17 -3.45 2.87
CA VAL A 82 -20.62 -3.89 4.16
C VAL A 82 -21.67 -3.69 5.24
N TYR A 83 -21.93 -4.73 6.02
CA TYR A 83 -22.90 -4.67 7.12
C TYR A 83 -22.31 -5.25 8.42
N PRO A 84 -22.44 -4.53 9.53
CA PRO A 84 -22.93 -3.15 9.66
C PRO A 84 -21.94 -2.11 9.09
N ALA A 85 -22.44 -0.98 8.58
CA ALA A 85 -21.63 0.12 8.07
C ALA A 85 -21.11 1.07 9.18
N MET A 86 -21.70 0.99 10.36
CA MET A 86 -21.26 1.71 11.57
C MET A 86 -21.39 0.77 12.77
N LEU A 87 -20.42 0.79 13.64
CA LEU A 87 -20.45 0.00 14.87
C LEU A 87 -19.56 0.63 15.95
N THR A 88 -19.85 0.21 17.18
CA THR A 88 -19.04 0.52 18.35
C THR A 88 -18.53 -0.80 18.92
N LEU A 89 -17.26 -0.85 19.28
CA LEU A 89 -16.63 -2.01 19.93
C LEU A 89 -16.16 -1.62 21.32
N ALA A 90 -16.65 -2.33 22.32
CA ALA A 90 -16.12 -2.26 23.67
C ALA A 90 -14.63 -2.68 23.69
N PRO A 91 -13.89 -2.37 24.77
CA PRO A 91 -12.53 -2.86 24.95
C PRO A 91 -12.41 -4.36 24.69
N LYS A 92 -11.41 -4.77 23.90
CA LYS A 92 -11.10 -6.17 23.53
C LYS A 92 -12.18 -6.91 22.74
N GLN A 93 -13.30 -6.26 22.42
CA GLN A 93 -14.39 -6.86 21.67
C GLN A 93 -14.02 -7.08 20.21
N GLU A 94 -14.49 -8.21 19.67
CA GLU A 94 -14.42 -8.55 18.24
C GLU A 94 -15.84 -8.57 17.63
N ARG A 95 -15.97 -8.12 16.38
CA ARG A 95 -17.18 -8.23 15.56
C ARG A 95 -16.83 -8.67 14.16
N LYS A 96 -17.69 -9.52 13.61
CA LYS A 96 -17.64 -9.92 12.19
C LYS A 96 -18.59 -9.05 11.38
N LEU A 97 -18.07 -8.49 10.30
CA LEU A 97 -18.77 -7.71 9.31
C LEU A 97 -18.98 -8.58 8.07
N ARG A 98 -20.16 -8.53 7.47
CA ARG A 98 -20.40 -9.18 6.19
C ARG A 98 -20.07 -8.20 5.06
N VAL A 99 -19.19 -8.63 4.16
CA VAL A 99 -18.85 -7.92 2.93
C VAL A 99 -19.50 -8.70 1.78
N GLY A 100 -20.32 -8.05 0.97
CA GLY A 100 -20.99 -8.68 -0.17
C GLY A 100 -20.90 -7.82 -1.42
N THR A 101 -21.13 -8.45 -2.58
CA THR A 101 -21.25 -7.74 -3.85
C THR A 101 -22.70 -7.78 -4.35
N THR A 102 -23.13 -6.68 -4.98
CA THR A 102 -24.44 -6.54 -5.65
C THR A 102 -24.35 -6.78 -7.16
N VAL A 103 -23.12 -6.96 -7.68
CA VAL A 103 -22.86 -7.15 -9.11
C VAL A 103 -22.22 -8.50 -9.36
N LEU A 104 -22.43 -9.03 -10.58
CA LEU A 104 -21.81 -10.29 -11.00
C LEU A 104 -20.36 -10.07 -11.47
N PRO A 105 -19.50 -11.10 -11.33
CA PRO A 105 -18.17 -11.09 -11.93
C PRO A 105 -18.25 -10.87 -13.45
N GLY A 106 -17.36 -10.02 -13.95
CA GLY A 106 -17.19 -9.78 -15.40
C GLY A 106 -16.12 -10.67 -16.03
N ALA A 107 -15.69 -10.30 -17.24
CA ALA A 107 -14.54 -10.91 -17.91
C ALA A 107 -13.19 -10.48 -17.28
N SER A 108 -13.18 -9.34 -16.64
CA SER A 108 -12.03 -8.78 -15.91
C SER A 108 -12.42 -8.52 -14.47
N GLU A 109 -11.44 -8.60 -13.59
CA GLU A 109 -11.57 -8.28 -12.17
C GLU A 109 -12.01 -6.83 -11.96
N LYS A 110 -12.91 -6.64 -11.00
CA LYS A 110 -13.22 -5.31 -10.47
C LYS A 110 -12.57 -5.15 -9.10
N SER A 111 -11.94 -4.02 -8.91
CA SER A 111 -11.18 -3.73 -7.69
C SER A 111 -11.88 -2.68 -6.85
N TYR A 112 -11.90 -2.88 -5.54
CA TYR A 112 -12.51 -2.00 -4.56
C TYR A 112 -11.63 -1.87 -3.33
N ARG A 113 -11.93 -0.88 -2.48
CA ARG A 113 -11.37 -0.76 -1.14
C ARG A 113 -12.44 -0.53 -0.11
N ILE A 114 -12.40 -1.29 0.96
CA ILE A 114 -13.17 -1.02 2.17
C ILE A 114 -12.30 -0.20 3.09
N PHE A 115 -12.81 0.95 3.52
CA PHE A 115 -12.18 1.78 4.54
C PHE A 115 -12.86 1.53 5.87
N VAL A 116 -12.07 1.09 6.85
CA VAL A 116 -12.43 1.04 8.27
C VAL A 116 -11.84 2.29 8.88
N GLU A 117 -12.69 3.23 9.26
CA GLU A 117 -12.33 4.55 9.75
C GLU A 117 -12.77 4.70 11.20
N GLU A 118 -11.81 4.96 12.08
CA GLU A 118 -12.06 5.27 13.46
C GLU A 118 -12.74 6.65 13.57
N MET A 119 -13.79 6.73 14.35
CA MET A 119 -14.53 7.97 14.60
C MET A 119 -14.13 8.59 15.93
N PRO A 120 -14.15 9.91 16.06
CA PRO A 120 -13.98 10.56 17.35
C PRO A 120 -15.00 10.05 18.38
N PRO A 121 -14.65 9.97 19.67
CA PRO A 121 -15.59 9.61 20.74
C PRO A 121 -16.74 10.63 20.81
N LEU A 122 -17.93 10.17 21.20
CA LEU A 122 -19.11 11.03 21.30
C LEU A 122 -18.99 12.10 22.39
N LYS A 123 -18.24 11.78 23.45
CA LYS A 123 -17.97 12.71 24.53
C LYS A 123 -16.46 12.90 24.56
N SER A 124 -15.98 14.10 24.23
CA SER A 124 -14.65 14.49 24.66
C SER A 124 -14.69 14.56 26.18
N PRO A 125 -13.79 13.88 26.90
CA PRO A 125 -13.61 14.18 28.32
C PRO A 125 -13.40 15.69 28.43
N LYS A 126 -13.88 16.33 29.50
CA LYS A 126 -13.53 17.72 29.81
C LYS A 126 -12.01 17.76 29.98
N VAL A 127 -11.32 18.13 28.90
CA VAL A 127 -9.85 18.09 28.87
C VAL A 127 -9.37 19.40 29.46
N GLU A 128 -8.85 19.33 30.68
CA GLU A 128 -8.13 20.45 31.30
C GLU A 128 -6.73 20.65 30.69
N LYS A 129 -6.29 19.73 29.82
CA LYS A 129 -4.98 19.72 29.15
C LYS A 129 -5.14 19.46 27.65
N SER A 130 -4.29 20.09 26.84
CA SER A 130 -4.25 19.82 25.40
C SER A 130 -3.85 18.35 25.14
N GLU A 131 -4.70 17.60 24.45
CA GLU A 131 -4.49 16.20 24.08
C GLU A 131 -4.49 16.07 22.56
N VAL A 132 -3.53 15.31 22.01
CA VAL A 132 -3.51 14.96 20.59
C VAL A 132 -4.01 13.53 20.43
N ARG A 133 -5.12 13.35 19.69
CA ARG A 133 -5.67 12.04 19.37
C ARG A 133 -5.43 11.71 17.91
N VAL A 134 -4.79 10.57 17.65
CA VAL A 134 -4.58 10.04 16.32
C VAL A 134 -5.71 9.09 15.98
N LEU A 135 -6.47 9.40 14.91
CA LEU A 135 -7.52 8.52 14.39
C LEU A 135 -6.98 7.73 13.20
N THR A 136 -7.25 6.43 13.19
CA THR A 136 -6.74 5.51 12.17
C THR A 136 -7.79 5.25 11.10
N LYS A 137 -7.36 5.26 9.83
CA LYS A 137 -8.16 4.83 8.69
C LYS A 137 -7.40 3.75 7.93
N MET A 138 -7.95 2.52 7.90
CA MET A 138 -7.37 1.38 7.23
C MET A 138 -8.13 1.07 5.94
N GLY A 139 -7.40 0.90 4.82
CA GLY A 139 -7.97 0.52 3.52
C GLY A 139 -7.67 -0.93 3.19
N ILE A 140 -8.71 -1.75 3.03
CA ILE A 140 -8.64 -3.19 2.75
C ILE A 140 -9.03 -3.42 1.29
N PRO A 141 -8.14 -3.98 0.45
CA PRO A 141 -8.47 -4.35 -0.91
C PRO A 141 -9.58 -5.40 -0.96
N VAL A 142 -10.51 -5.24 -1.90
CA VAL A 142 -11.55 -6.22 -2.24
C VAL A 142 -11.53 -6.42 -3.73
N PHE A 143 -11.40 -7.66 -4.17
CA PHE A 143 -11.33 -8.04 -5.57
C PHE A 143 -12.50 -8.92 -5.92
N LEU A 144 -13.27 -8.54 -6.94
CA LEU A 144 -14.32 -9.36 -7.53
C LEU A 144 -13.73 -10.06 -8.76
N GLU A 145 -13.36 -11.31 -8.57
CA GLU A 145 -12.59 -12.10 -9.53
C GLU A 145 -13.47 -12.58 -10.71
N PRO A 146 -12.92 -12.59 -11.94
CA PRO A 146 -13.58 -13.19 -13.09
C PRO A 146 -13.64 -14.73 -12.95
N ALA A 147 -14.51 -15.36 -13.73
CA ALA A 147 -14.66 -16.82 -13.72
C ALA A 147 -13.40 -17.59 -14.14
N LYS A 148 -12.55 -16.97 -14.96
CA LYS A 148 -11.29 -17.52 -15.45
C LYS A 148 -10.18 -16.48 -15.23
N PRO A 149 -9.57 -16.42 -14.04
CA PRO A 149 -8.49 -15.48 -13.75
C PRO A 149 -7.23 -15.84 -14.54
N ALA A 150 -6.57 -14.82 -15.08
CA ALA A 150 -5.31 -14.96 -15.80
C ALA A 150 -4.37 -13.81 -15.40
N VAL A 151 -3.22 -14.16 -14.81
CA VAL A 151 -2.15 -13.22 -14.49
C VAL A 151 -1.21 -13.12 -15.69
N ALA A 152 -1.04 -11.93 -16.21
CA ALA A 152 -0.07 -11.64 -17.27
C ALA A 152 0.42 -10.20 -17.16
N GLY A 153 1.68 -9.95 -17.50
CA GLY A 153 2.26 -8.61 -17.45
C GLY A 153 3.43 -8.46 -18.40
N ALA A 154 3.77 -7.22 -18.70
CA ALA A 154 4.90 -6.86 -19.54
C ALA A 154 5.62 -5.64 -18.98
N VAL A 155 6.92 -5.55 -19.27
CA VAL A 155 7.73 -4.33 -19.06
C VAL A 155 7.83 -3.62 -20.40
N GLU A 156 7.31 -2.40 -20.47
CA GLU A 156 7.21 -1.61 -21.71
C GLU A 156 7.80 -0.21 -21.52
N GLY A 157 8.02 0.51 -22.62
CA GLY A 157 8.38 1.94 -22.59
C GLY A 157 9.70 2.26 -21.90
N MET A 158 10.65 1.33 -21.93
CA MET A 158 11.97 1.55 -21.33
C MET A 158 12.71 2.64 -22.08
N ALA A 159 13.12 3.69 -21.39
CA ALA A 159 13.89 4.80 -21.94
C ALA A 159 14.82 5.40 -20.89
N VAL A 160 15.93 5.98 -21.35
CA VAL A 160 16.83 6.75 -20.48
C VAL A 160 16.83 8.21 -20.95
N ALA A 161 16.56 9.10 -20.03
CA ALA A 161 16.62 10.55 -20.27
C ALA A 161 17.27 11.24 -19.08
N LYS A 162 18.26 12.07 -19.33
CA LYS A 162 18.99 12.84 -18.28
C LYS A 162 19.49 11.98 -17.11
N GLY A 163 19.96 10.75 -17.40
CA GLY A 163 20.43 9.83 -16.37
C GLY A 163 19.34 9.11 -15.58
N VAL A 164 18.06 9.24 -15.97
CA VAL A 164 16.93 8.54 -15.35
C VAL A 164 16.44 7.46 -16.31
N LEU A 165 16.43 6.20 -15.84
CA LEU A 165 15.79 5.08 -16.52
C LEU A 165 14.32 5.04 -16.14
N GLY A 166 13.44 5.36 -17.11
CA GLY A 166 11.98 5.20 -16.98
C GLY A 166 11.52 3.89 -17.63
N PHE A 167 10.51 3.24 -17.06
CA PHE A 167 9.84 2.08 -17.63
C PHE A 167 8.43 1.92 -17.05
N THR A 168 7.61 1.18 -17.77
CA THR A 168 6.21 0.91 -17.38
C THR A 168 6.02 -0.59 -17.20
N VAL A 169 5.42 -1.00 -16.09
CA VAL A 169 4.89 -2.35 -15.91
C VAL A 169 3.40 -2.30 -16.24
N LYS A 170 2.98 -3.09 -17.21
CA LYS A 170 1.61 -3.20 -17.68
C LYS A 170 1.02 -4.54 -17.30
N ASN A 171 -0.17 -4.53 -16.75
CA ASN A 171 -0.96 -5.74 -16.55
C ASN A 171 -1.72 -6.05 -17.86
N THR A 172 -1.34 -7.14 -18.51
CA THR A 172 -1.98 -7.64 -19.75
C THR A 172 -2.95 -8.78 -19.46
N GLY A 173 -3.07 -9.18 -18.20
CA GLY A 173 -4.05 -10.16 -17.72
C GLY A 173 -5.40 -9.53 -17.36
N ASN A 174 -6.26 -10.32 -16.74
CA ASN A 174 -7.59 -9.89 -16.34
C ASN A 174 -7.81 -9.88 -14.81
N VAL A 175 -6.77 -10.13 -14.03
CA VAL A 175 -6.73 -9.96 -12.56
C VAL A 175 -5.53 -9.12 -12.17
N HIS A 176 -5.61 -8.47 -11.01
CA HIS A 176 -4.48 -7.72 -10.46
C HIS A 176 -3.29 -8.64 -10.16
N PHE A 177 -2.12 -8.04 -10.04
CA PHE A 177 -0.99 -8.65 -9.36
C PHE A 177 -0.29 -7.64 -8.44
N LEU A 178 0.27 -8.15 -7.37
CA LEU A 178 1.10 -7.37 -6.45
C LEU A 178 2.57 -7.53 -6.87
N VAL A 179 3.17 -6.45 -7.38
CA VAL A 179 4.61 -6.38 -7.57
C VAL A 179 5.27 -6.37 -6.19
N GLN A 180 6.05 -7.38 -5.89
CA GLN A 180 6.80 -7.46 -4.63
C GLN A 180 8.07 -6.62 -4.71
N THR A 181 8.82 -6.78 -5.81
CA THR A 181 10.05 -6.03 -6.07
C THR A 181 10.27 -5.83 -7.55
N VAL A 182 10.93 -4.72 -7.86
CA VAL A 182 11.49 -4.48 -9.18
C VAL A 182 13.00 -4.34 -9.03
N GLN A 183 13.76 -5.10 -9.83
CA GLN A 183 15.21 -5.03 -9.88
C GLN A 183 15.65 -4.42 -11.20
N ALA A 184 16.27 -3.24 -11.13
CA ALA A 184 16.82 -2.53 -12.28
C ALA A 184 18.35 -2.66 -12.28
N ARG A 185 18.93 -3.12 -13.39
CA ARG A 185 20.39 -3.27 -13.57
C ARG A 185 20.86 -2.51 -14.78
N ALA A 186 22.01 -1.87 -14.65
CA ALA A 186 22.78 -1.31 -15.74
C ALA A 186 23.97 -2.24 -16.01
N LEU A 187 24.14 -2.68 -17.27
CA LEU A 187 25.09 -3.71 -17.66
C LEU A 187 26.11 -3.14 -18.67
N ASP A 188 27.35 -3.57 -18.58
CA ASP A 188 28.40 -3.27 -19.57
C ASP A 188 28.30 -4.17 -20.82
N ALA A 189 29.31 -4.06 -21.71
CA ALA A 189 29.38 -4.86 -22.94
C ALA A 189 29.58 -6.36 -22.70
N ALA A 190 30.17 -6.74 -21.57
CA ALA A 190 30.38 -8.13 -21.16
C ALA A 190 29.19 -8.69 -20.36
N GLY A 191 28.15 -7.88 -20.09
CA GLY A 191 27.00 -8.23 -19.27
C GLY A 191 27.26 -8.13 -17.76
N ALA A 192 28.37 -7.53 -17.35
CA ALA A 192 28.66 -7.30 -15.93
C ALA A 192 27.83 -6.13 -15.39
N THR A 193 27.37 -6.27 -14.15
CA THR A 193 26.54 -5.25 -13.50
C THR A 193 27.39 -4.07 -13.06
N LEU A 194 27.10 -2.91 -13.63
CA LEU A 194 27.72 -1.62 -13.27
C LEU A 194 26.93 -0.90 -12.16
N PHE A 195 25.62 -1.09 -12.14
CA PHE A 195 24.73 -0.52 -11.16
C PHE A 195 23.49 -1.40 -11.00
N GLU A 196 22.99 -1.48 -9.78
CA GLU A 196 21.79 -2.22 -9.45
C GLU A 196 20.94 -1.40 -8.44
N LYS A 197 19.65 -1.36 -8.68
CA LYS A 197 18.68 -0.76 -7.76
C LYS A 197 17.49 -1.69 -7.59
N LYS A 198 17.16 -1.98 -6.33
CA LYS A 198 15.92 -2.65 -5.94
C LYS A 198 14.89 -1.61 -5.55
N LEU A 199 13.68 -1.72 -6.09
CA LEU A 199 12.55 -0.85 -5.81
C LEU A 199 11.42 -1.65 -5.20
N ASP A 200 10.66 -1.01 -4.32
CA ASP A 200 9.45 -1.59 -3.75
C ASP A 200 8.34 -1.61 -4.80
N GLY A 201 7.52 -2.64 -4.71
CA GLY A 201 6.39 -2.81 -5.58
C GLY A 201 5.08 -2.32 -5.01
N TRP A 202 4.03 -2.50 -5.78
CA TRP A 202 2.66 -2.18 -5.44
C TRP A 202 1.71 -2.95 -6.37
N TYR A 203 0.42 -2.84 -6.14
CA TYR A 203 -0.59 -3.41 -7.02
C TYR A 203 -0.55 -2.81 -8.43
N VAL A 204 -0.71 -3.67 -9.44
CA VAL A 204 -1.06 -3.28 -10.81
C VAL A 204 -2.39 -3.96 -11.11
N LEU A 205 -3.46 -3.17 -11.17
CA LEU A 205 -4.82 -3.66 -11.37
C LEU A 205 -5.00 -4.25 -12.78
N ALA A 206 -6.05 -5.04 -12.97
CA ALA A 206 -6.35 -5.67 -14.27
C ALA A 206 -6.41 -4.61 -15.40
N GLY A 207 -5.62 -4.80 -16.46
CA GLY A 207 -5.48 -3.84 -17.56
C GLY A 207 -4.78 -2.52 -17.20
N GLY A 208 -4.34 -2.36 -15.94
CA GLY A 208 -3.66 -1.16 -15.46
C GLY A 208 -2.17 -1.10 -15.82
N THR A 209 -1.58 0.05 -15.56
CA THR A 209 -0.15 0.31 -15.75
C THR A 209 0.43 0.98 -14.50
N ARG A 210 1.75 0.85 -14.34
CA ARG A 210 2.51 1.61 -13.34
C ARG A 210 3.87 1.98 -13.89
N VAL A 211 4.24 3.24 -13.70
CA VAL A 211 5.54 3.79 -14.12
C VAL A 211 6.51 3.75 -12.95
N TRP A 212 7.75 3.39 -13.24
CA TRP A 212 8.89 3.50 -12.33
C TRP A 212 10.00 4.31 -12.97
N GLU A 213 10.75 5.01 -12.13
CA GLU A 213 11.91 5.79 -12.51
C GLU A 213 13.09 5.45 -11.60
N VAL A 214 14.27 5.34 -12.18
CA VAL A 214 15.51 5.00 -11.49
C VAL A 214 16.61 5.95 -11.94
N GLU A 215 17.14 6.72 -11.00
CA GLU A 215 18.34 7.53 -11.25
C GLU A 215 19.56 6.62 -11.35
N ILE A 216 20.33 6.76 -12.44
CA ILE A 216 21.54 6.01 -12.69
C ILE A 216 22.74 6.91 -12.40
N PRO A 217 23.72 6.50 -11.58
CA PRO A 217 24.95 7.26 -11.36
C PRO A 217 25.67 7.58 -12.67
N LYS A 218 26.18 8.79 -12.83
CA LYS A 218 26.78 9.30 -14.09
C LYS A 218 27.89 8.41 -14.63
N ASP A 219 28.76 7.92 -13.75
CA ASP A 219 29.88 7.06 -14.08
C ASP A 219 29.43 5.66 -14.56
N ALA A 220 28.39 5.10 -13.96
CA ALA A 220 27.76 3.87 -14.40
C ALA A 220 27.03 4.09 -15.73
N CYS A 221 26.24 5.15 -15.86
CA CYS A 221 25.46 5.47 -17.05
C CYS A 221 26.35 5.59 -18.30
N ALA A 222 27.52 6.26 -18.20
CA ALA A 222 28.46 6.44 -19.30
C ALA A 222 29.02 5.11 -19.86
N LYS A 223 29.19 4.09 -19.03
CA LYS A 223 29.75 2.78 -19.37
C LYS A 223 28.68 1.75 -19.74
N THR A 224 27.40 2.02 -19.44
CA THR A 224 26.28 1.10 -19.67
C THR A 224 26.04 0.85 -21.15
N LYS A 225 25.82 -0.40 -21.51
CA LYS A 225 25.44 -0.87 -22.85
C LYS A 225 24.04 -1.40 -22.93
N SER A 226 23.49 -1.90 -21.81
CA SER A 226 22.09 -2.32 -21.73
C SER A 226 21.56 -2.16 -20.33
N PHE A 227 20.23 -2.04 -20.23
CA PHE A 227 19.50 -2.10 -18.97
C PHE A 227 18.62 -3.34 -18.93
N SER A 228 18.53 -3.95 -17.77
CA SER A 228 17.67 -5.10 -17.50
C SER A 228 16.73 -4.75 -16.34
N ILE A 229 15.45 -5.02 -16.54
CA ILE A 229 14.42 -4.91 -15.50
C ILE A 229 13.88 -6.31 -15.23
N GLU A 230 13.86 -6.71 -13.97
CA GLU A 230 13.16 -7.90 -13.48
C GLU A 230 12.07 -7.45 -12.50
N VAL A 231 10.83 -7.83 -12.78
CA VAL A 231 9.68 -7.58 -11.93
C VAL A 231 9.24 -8.88 -11.31
N GLN A 232 9.30 -8.99 -9.99
CA GLN A 232 8.78 -10.14 -9.24
C GLN A 232 7.37 -9.84 -8.77
N ALA A 233 6.39 -10.60 -9.27
CA ALA A 233 4.98 -10.48 -8.90
C ALA A 233 4.49 -11.84 -8.39
N ALA A 234 4.47 -12.03 -7.07
CA ALA A 234 4.18 -13.31 -6.42
C ALA A 234 5.00 -14.46 -7.06
N GLU A 235 4.33 -15.43 -7.70
CA GLU A 235 4.99 -16.58 -8.36
C GLU A 235 5.40 -16.29 -9.81
N THR A 236 5.06 -15.11 -10.35
CA THR A 236 5.29 -14.75 -11.76
C THR A 236 6.38 -13.69 -11.88
N LYS A 237 7.19 -13.79 -12.93
CA LYS A 237 8.20 -12.79 -13.27
C LYS A 237 7.95 -12.18 -14.64
N PHE A 238 8.19 -10.87 -14.73
CA PHE A 238 8.18 -10.14 -15.99
C PHE A 238 9.55 -9.50 -16.19
N ASN A 239 10.06 -9.55 -17.41
CA ASN A 239 11.39 -9.03 -17.72
C ASN A 239 11.30 -7.99 -18.82
N GLY A 240 12.15 -6.98 -18.74
CA GLY A 240 12.37 -5.98 -19.77
C GLY A 240 13.87 -5.80 -20.03
N ARG A 241 14.22 -5.50 -21.26
CA ARG A 241 15.59 -5.17 -21.65
C ARG A 241 15.60 -3.99 -22.60
N LEU A 242 16.52 -3.07 -22.39
CA LEU A 242 16.81 -1.96 -23.28
C LEU A 242 18.27 -2.06 -23.70
N ASP A 243 18.49 -2.44 -24.95
CA ASP A 243 19.83 -2.46 -25.55
C ASP A 243 20.14 -1.07 -26.11
N LYS A 244 21.33 -0.62 -25.84
CA LYS A 244 21.88 0.64 -26.34
C LYS A 244 21.13 1.91 -25.97
N PRO A 245 21.39 2.45 -24.84
CA PRO A 245 20.92 3.78 -24.57
C PRO A 245 22.11 4.70 -24.52
N VAL A 246 22.42 5.55 -25.36
CA VAL A 246 23.57 6.38 -24.97
C VAL A 246 23.35 7.87 -25.17
N ALA A 247 22.24 8.27 -25.76
CA ALA A 247 21.88 9.69 -25.81
C ALA A 247 21.33 10.27 -24.47
N GLY A 248 20.98 9.41 -23.50
CA GLY A 248 20.24 9.85 -22.29
C GLY A 248 21.06 10.03 -21.02
N CYS A 249 22.38 9.81 -21.04
CA CYS A 249 23.25 9.91 -19.86
C CYS A 249 23.93 11.28 -19.67
N GLY A 250 23.72 12.20 -20.59
CA GLY A 250 24.20 13.58 -20.50
C GLY A 250 23.28 14.48 -19.69
N PRO A 251 23.79 15.68 -19.27
CA PRO A 251 22.99 16.70 -18.58
C PRO A 251 21.87 17.22 -19.46
#